data_cae4b558a7e18053ff8dd461ec1f1cab
#
_entry.id   cae4b558a7e18053ff8dd461ec1f1cab
#
_cell.length_a   1.000
_cell.length_b   1.000
_cell.length_c   1.000
_cell.angle_alpha   90.00
_cell.angle_beta   90.00
_cell.angle_gamma   90.00
#
_symmetry.space_group_name_H-M   'P 1'
#
loop_
_entity.id
_entity.type
_entity.pdbx_description
1 polymer ?
#
loop_
_entity_poly.entity_id
_entity_poly.type
_entity_poly.pdbx_seq_one_letter_code
_entity_poly.pdbx_strand_id
1 'polypeptide(L)'
;VLNYVPFGFGEGENAFSFDPEMAEKDYAPETLFDARGVADNRGELLETRILPRSEKPYGKIRFETKVYDDSGRSYSSFATAEYFSTDRLVGLRQGKGEPKAGSPASVEYVVVNPDRKKVAGVPVKVVFTRRQNKLIREKSAGSAYLSKYVSVDEQVGECMGMSATIPQTCVFTPDKSGLYKATASVDGGVASRLSFYVQGADFVPWT
;
A
#
# COMPACT_ATOMS: atom_id res chain seq x y z
N VAL A 1 -3.43 -16.10 11.59
CA VAL A 1 -3.94 -14.73 11.34
C VAL A 1 -2.93 -13.97 10.51
N LEU A 2 -3.37 -13.34 9.41
CA LEU A 2 -2.56 -12.43 8.59
C LEU A 2 -2.75 -11.00 9.08
N ASN A 3 -1.66 -10.34 9.41
CA ASN A 3 -1.63 -8.93 9.79
C ASN A 3 -0.90 -8.14 8.69
N TYR A 4 -1.47 -7.00 8.29
CA TYR A 4 -0.73 -6.04 7.48
C TYR A 4 0.44 -5.49 8.29
N VAL A 5 1.61 -5.47 7.68
CA VAL A 5 2.82 -4.83 8.23
C VAL A 5 3.46 -4.06 7.09
N PRO A 6 3.71 -2.75 7.25
CA PRO A 6 4.33 -1.95 6.19
C PRO A 6 5.63 -2.57 5.70
N PHE A 7 5.77 -2.63 4.38
CA PHE A 7 7.02 -3.05 3.76
C PHE A 7 7.93 -1.83 3.59
N GLY A 8 9.21 -1.97 3.92
CA GLY A 8 10.19 -0.90 3.81
C GLY A 8 11.38 -1.31 2.94
N PHE A 9 11.90 -0.34 2.20
CA PHE A 9 13.13 -0.46 1.42
C PHE A 9 13.88 0.88 1.41
N GLY A 10 15.16 0.86 1.80
CA GLY A 10 15.98 2.05 2.03
C GLY A 10 15.85 2.57 3.46
N GLU A 11 16.66 3.57 3.81
CA GLU A 11 16.72 4.16 5.15
C GLU A 11 16.66 5.69 5.09
N GLY A 12 16.08 6.30 6.12
CA GLY A 12 15.96 7.74 6.26
C GLY A 12 15.32 8.41 5.05
N GLU A 13 15.92 9.48 4.57
CA GLU A 13 15.44 10.24 3.39
C GLU A 13 15.52 9.43 2.08
N ASN A 14 16.25 8.32 2.06
CA ASN A 14 16.35 7.42 0.92
C ASN A 14 15.31 6.30 0.92
N ALA A 15 14.44 6.24 1.93
CA ALA A 15 13.40 5.25 2.03
C ALA A 15 12.33 5.43 0.93
N PHE A 16 11.87 4.30 0.40
CA PHE A 16 10.75 4.24 -0.54
C PHE A 16 9.49 3.82 0.20
N SER A 17 8.39 4.49 -0.08
CA SER A 17 7.06 4.09 0.36
C SER A 17 6.51 3.00 -0.57
N PHE A 18 6.01 1.94 0.04
CA PHE A 18 5.30 0.85 -0.63
C PHE A 18 3.83 0.81 -0.18
N ASP A 19 3.30 1.94 0.32
CA ASP A 19 1.95 2.01 0.86
C ASP A 19 0.92 1.59 -0.20
N PRO A 20 0.21 0.45 -0.01
CA PRO A 20 -0.72 -0.05 -0.99
C PRO A 20 -2.01 0.77 -0.99
N GLU A 21 -2.70 0.80 -2.12
CA GLU A 21 -4.05 1.34 -2.19
C GLU A 21 -5.06 0.29 -1.74
N MET A 22 -5.30 0.21 -0.44
CA MET A 22 -6.26 -0.71 0.19
C MET A 22 -7.41 0.05 0.82
N ALA A 23 -8.58 -0.60 0.92
CA ALA A 23 -9.69 -0.07 1.71
C ALA A 23 -9.36 -0.16 3.21
N GLU A 24 -9.93 0.74 4.02
CA GLU A 24 -9.67 0.79 5.47
C GLU A 24 -9.91 -0.56 6.18
N LYS A 25 -10.98 -1.26 5.78
CA LYS A 25 -11.31 -2.60 6.30
C LYS A 25 -10.22 -3.66 6.06
N ASP A 26 -9.44 -3.51 4.99
CA ASP A 26 -8.44 -4.50 4.58
C ASP A 26 -7.15 -4.40 5.41
N TYR A 27 -7.00 -3.34 6.22
CA TYR A 27 -5.93 -3.22 7.22
C TYR A 27 -6.19 -4.06 8.48
N ALA A 28 -7.44 -4.47 8.73
CA ALA A 28 -7.78 -5.30 9.88
C ALA A 28 -7.14 -6.69 9.79
N PRO A 29 -6.82 -7.33 10.94
CA PRO A 29 -6.34 -8.71 10.96
C PRO A 29 -7.31 -9.66 10.24
N GLU A 30 -6.76 -10.60 9.46
CA GLU A 30 -7.51 -11.57 8.69
C GLU A 30 -7.21 -12.98 9.18
N THR A 31 -8.24 -13.74 9.58
CA THR A 31 -8.09 -15.16 9.91
C THR A 31 -8.08 -15.98 8.62
N LEU A 32 -6.92 -16.54 8.28
CA LEU A 32 -6.74 -17.32 7.06
C LEU A 32 -7.33 -18.73 7.20
N PHE A 33 -7.15 -19.35 8.34
CA PHE A 33 -7.73 -20.66 8.67
C PHE A 33 -7.77 -20.88 10.18
N ASP A 34 -8.62 -21.80 10.59
CA ASP A 34 -8.67 -22.43 11.92
C ASP A 34 -8.78 -23.94 11.68
N ALA A 35 -7.99 -24.74 12.39
CA ALA A 35 -7.96 -26.18 12.25
C ALA A 35 -7.82 -26.85 13.61
N ARG A 36 -8.37 -28.07 13.72
CA ARG A 36 -8.20 -28.93 14.88
C ARG A 36 -7.72 -30.29 14.43
N GLY A 37 -6.87 -30.91 15.22
CA GLY A 37 -6.33 -32.22 14.93
C GLY A 37 -5.86 -32.91 16.21
N VAL A 38 -5.44 -34.15 16.05
CA VAL A 38 -4.84 -34.95 17.12
C VAL A 38 -3.39 -35.26 16.71
N ALA A 39 -2.46 -35.04 17.61
CA ALA A 39 -1.07 -35.40 17.39
C ALA A 39 -0.92 -36.94 17.32
N ASP A 40 0.07 -37.38 16.56
CA ASP A 40 0.42 -38.79 16.48
C ASP A 40 1.10 -39.30 17.77
N ASN A 41 1.55 -40.55 17.76
CA ASN A 41 2.23 -41.20 18.90
C ASN A 41 3.62 -40.61 19.22
N ARG A 42 4.14 -39.72 18.36
CA ARG A 42 5.35 -38.92 18.58
C ARG A 42 5.05 -37.50 19.09
N GLY A 43 3.75 -37.17 19.21
CA GLY A 43 3.32 -35.81 19.57
C GLY A 43 3.38 -34.83 18.41
N GLU A 44 3.39 -35.30 17.16
CA GLU A 44 3.50 -34.48 15.97
C GLU A 44 2.13 -34.33 15.27
N LEU A 45 1.79 -33.14 14.84
CA LEU A 45 0.69 -32.84 13.93
C LEU A 45 1.22 -31.99 12.79
N LEU A 46 1.20 -32.54 11.59
CA LEU A 46 1.54 -31.81 10.37
C LEU A 46 0.28 -31.36 9.65
N GLU A 47 0.15 -30.07 9.48
CA GLU A 47 -0.96 -29.47 8.74
C GLU A 47 -0.40 -28.66 7.55
N THR A 48 -0.84 -29.02 6.35
CA THR A 48 -0.47 -28.31 5.11
C THR A 48 -1.69 -27.65 4.50
N ARG A 49 -1.64 -26.35 4.26
CA ARG A 49 -2.72 -25.58 3.67
C ARG A 49 -2.23 -24.67 2.55
N ILE A 50 -3.04 -24.57 1.50
CA ILE A 50 -2.92 -23.51 0.53
C ILE A 50 -3.59 -22.28 1.13
N LEU A 51 -2.84 -21.19 1.25
CA LEU A 51 -3.37 -19.95 1.80
C LEU A 51 -4.36 -19.33 0.81
N PRO A 52 -5.52 -18.84 1.30
CA PRO A 52 -6.44 -18.09 0.46
C PRO A 52 -5.77 -16.80 -0.04
N ARG A 53 -6.23 -16.32 -1.19
CA ARG A 53 -5.79 -15.00 -1.67
C ARG A 53 -6.32 -13.92 -0.72
N SER A 54 -5.44 -13.01 -0.32
CA SER A 54 -5.76 -11.87 0.51
C SER A 54 -5.63 -10.57 -0.28
N GLU A 55 -6.42 -9.56 0.08
CA GLU A 55 -6.27 -8.19 -0.43
C GLU A 55 -5.02 -7.51 0.13
N LYS A 56 -4.41 -8.06 1.19
CA LYS A 56 -3.14 -7.58 1.72
C LYS A 56 -1.99 -8.00 0.80
N PRO A 57 -1.21 -7.05 0.25
CA PRO A 57 -0.11 -7.38 -0.65
C PRO A 57 1.07 -8.02 0.08
N TYR A 58 1.25 -7.67 1.36
CA TYR A 58 2.31 -8.18 2.23
C TYR A 58 1.92 -7.99 3.70
N GLY A 59 2.61 -8.71 4.56
CA GLY A 59 2.38 -8.68 5.99
C GLY A 59 3.10 -9.79 6.74
N LYS A 60 2.60 -10.10 7.92
CA LYS A 60 3.05 -11.23 8.73
C LYS A 60 1.91 -12.17 9.04
N ILE A 61 2.11 -13.44 8.75
CA ILE A 61 1.23 -14.50 9.24
C ILE A 61 1.70 -14.88 10.63
N ARG A 62 0.77 -14.90 11.57
CA ARG A 62 0.95 -15.45 12.90
C ARG A 62 0.21 -16.77 13.01
N PHE A 63 0.95 -17.83 13.25
CA PHE A 63 0.43 -19.16 13.55
C PHE A 63 0.34 -19.30 15.06
N GLU A 64 -0.83 -19.57 15.58
CA GLU A 64 -1.06 -19.83 17.00
C GLU A 64 -1.50 -21.28 17.15
N THR A 65 -0.88 -21.98 18.07
CA THR A 65 -1.20 -23.37 18.38
C THR A 65 -1.53 -23.49 19.85
N LYS A 66 -2.58 -24.25 20.15
CA LYS A 66 -2.95 -24.60 21.52
C LYS A 66 -3.09 -26.12 21.60
N VAL A 67 -2.31 -26.74 22.46
CA VAL A 67 -2.29 -28.19 22.68
C VAL A 67 -2.89 -28.46 24.06
N TYR A 68 -3.71 -29.50 24.15
CA TYR A 68 -4.28 -29.99 25.40
C TYR A 68 -3.69 -31.36 25.69
N ASP A 69 -3.30 -31.59 26.95
CA ASP A 69 -2.94 -32.92 27.43
C ASP A 69 -4.17 -33.69 27.90
N ASP A 70 -3.98 -34.98 28.20
CA ASP A 70 -5.06 -35.88 28.68
C ASP A 70 -5.67 -35.41 30.01
N SER A 71 -5.01 -34.57 30.77
CA SER A 71 -5.53 -33.96 32.00
C SER A 71 -6.29 -32.66 31.76
N GLY A 72 -6.42 -32.22 30.50
CA GLY A 72 -7.12 -30.99 30.11
C GLY A 72 -6.28 -29.72 30.29
N ARG A 73 -5.01 -29.81 30.65
CA ARG A 73 -4.10 -28.63 30.68
C ARG A 73 -3.75 -28.21 29.26
N SER A 74 -3.61 -26.92 29.06
CA SER A 74 -3.29 -26.39 27.76
C SER A 74 -1.95 -25.65 27.73
N TYR A 75 -1.27 -25.81 26.62
CA TYR A 75 -0.01 -25.14 26.31
C TYR A 75 -0.21 -24.38 24.99
N SER A 76 0.18 -23.11 24.96
CA SER A 76 0.07 -22.27 23.76
C SER A 76 1.43 -21.84 23.28
N SER A 77 1.59 -21.81 21.96
CA SER A 77 2.81 -21.30 21.31
C SER A 77 2.40 -20.55 20.03
N PHE A 78 3.31 -19.73 19.52
CA PHE A 78 3.11 -19.09 18.24
C PHE A 78 4.40 -19.05 17.42
N ALA A 79 4.25 -18.96 16.11
CA ALA A 79 5.33 -18.69 15.16
C ALA A 79 4.86 -17.60 14.18
N THR A 80 5.80 -16.91 13.55
CA THR A 80 5.50 -15.89 12.55
C THR A 80 6.27 -16.15 11.27
N ALA A 81 5.66 -15.82 10.12
CA ALA A 81 6.31 -15.84 8.82
C ALA A 81 5.94 -14.57 8.03
N GLU A 82 6.84 -14.10 7.17
CA GLU A 82 6.50 -13.05 6.22
C GLU A 82 5.53 -13.59 5.16
N TYR A 83 4.63 -12.73 4.71
CA TYR A 83 3.65 -13.01 3.66
C TYR A 83 3.77 -11.98 2.55
N PHE A 84 3.76 -12.47 1.31
CA PHE A 84 3.71 -11.67 0.11
C PHE A 84 2.71 -12.30 -0.87
N SER A 85 1.78 -11.49 -1.40
CA SER A 85 0.82 -11.94 -2.42
C SER A 85 1.40 -11.89 -3.83
N THR A 86 2.55 -11.24 -4.01
CA THR A 86 3.21 -10.99 -5.29
C THR A 86 4.73 -11.01 -5.12
N ASP A 87 5.44 -11.29 -6.21
CA ASP A 87 6.89 -11.25 -6.31
C ASP A 87 7.45 -9.88 -6.76
N ARG A 88 6.56 -8.91 -7.02
CA ARG A 88 6.92 -7.58 -7.52
C ARG A 88 6.23 -6.49 -6.71
N LEU A 89 7.03 -5.72 -6.01
CA LEU A 89 6.59 -4.59 -5.20
C LEU A 89 7.18 -3.31 -5.81
N VAL A 90 6.35 -2.33 -6.11
CA VAL A 90 6.80 -1.03 -6.59
C VAL A 90 6.81 -0.04 -5.43
N GLY A 91 7.95 0.63 -5.22
CA GLY A 91 8.10 1.66 -4.20
C GLY A 91 8.23 3.03 -4.84
N LEU A 92 7.69 4.03 -4.16
CA LEU A 92 7.72 5.44 -4.56
C LEU A 92 8.44 6.29 -3.52
N ARG A 93 9.14 7.31 -3.99
CA ARG A 93 9.75 8.35 -3.18
C ARG A 93 9.58 9.70 -3.87
N GLN A 94 9.33 10.75 -3.11
CA GLN A 94 9.36 12.11 -3.64
C GLN A 94 10.79 12.43 -4.09
N GLY A 95 10.93 13.02 -5.27
CA GLY A 95 12.21 13.50 -5.77
C GLY A 95 12.72 14.69 -4.94
N LYS A 96 13.92 15.14 -5.26
CA LYS A 96 14.54 16.23 -4.52
C LYS A 96 13.80 17.56 -4.72
N GLY A 97 13.72 18.32 -3.64
CA GLY A 97 13.10 19.64 -3.59
C GLY A 97 11.60 19.60 -3.29
N GLU A 98 11.07 20.76 -2.98
CA GLU A 98 9.64 20.95 -2.71
C GLU A 98 8.88 21.18 -4.02
N PRO A 99 7.86 20.38 -4.33
CA PRO A 99 7.05 20.57 -5.53
C PRO A 99 6.33 21.93 -5.51
N LYS A 100 6.40 22.65 -6.64
CA LYS A 100 5.73 23.94 -6.80
C LYS A 100 4.89 23.95 -8.08
N ALA A 101 3.72 24.57 -8.02
CA ALA A 101 2.85 24.77 -9.17
C ALA A 101 3.60 25.54 -10.28
N GLY A 102 3.46 25.07 -11.53
CA GLY A 102 4.14 25.63 -12.71
C GLY A 102 5.62 25.22 -12.84
N SER A 103 6.16 24.41 -11.93
CA SER A 103 7.55 23.94 -11.99
C SER A 103 7.61 22.42 -12.09
N PRO A 104 8.63 21.85 -12.77
CA PRO A 104 8.81 20.41 -12.82
C PRO A 104 8.97 19.81 -11.41
N ALA A 105 8.18 18.81 -11.11
CA ALA A 105 8.26 17.98 -9.90
C ALA A 105 8.58 16.54 -10.31
N SER A 106 9.24 15.80 -9.42
CA SER A 106 9.65 14.44 -9.70
C SER A 106 9.25 13.48 -8.60
N VAL A 107 8.95 12.24 -9.02
CA VAL A 107 8.79 11.08 -8.15
C VAL A 107 9.75 10.02 -8.63
N GLU A 108 10.49 9.43 -7.73
CA GLU A 108 11.36 8.31 -8.01
C GLU A 108 10.65 6.99 -7.70
N TYR A 109 10.96 5.96 -8.48
CA TYR A 109 10.41 4.62 -8.27
C TYR A 109 11.48 3.53 -8.35
N VAL A 110 11.24 2.45 -7.64
CA VAL A 110 11.99 1.18 -7.69
C VAL A 110 11.01 0.02 -7.74
N VAL A 111 11.44 -1.10 -8.36
CA VAL A 111 10.75 -2.38 -8.21
C VAL A 111 11.66 -3.31 -7.45
N VAL A 112 11.13 -3.98 -6.44
CA VAL A 112 11.85 -4.96 -5.62
C VAL A 112 11.05 -6.24 -5.49
N ASN A 113 11.74 -7.33 -5.20
CA ASN A 113 11.12 -8.60 -4.83
C ASN A 113 10.95 -8.71 -3.29
N PRO A 114 10.30 -9.77 -2.78
CA PRO A 114 10.18 -10.03 -1.34
C PRO A 114 11.52 -10.06 -0.58
N ASP A 115 12.60 -10.51 -1.22
CA ASP A 115 13.95 -10.52 -0.63
C ASP A 115 14.62 -9.14 -0.60
N ARG A 116 13.88 -8.08 -0.92
CA ARG A 116 14.39 -6.69 -0.99
C ARG A 116 15.49 -6.50 -2.06
N LYS A 117 15.51 -7.35 -3.10
CA LYS A 117 16.42 -7.17 -4.23
C LYS A 117 15.72 -6.39 -5.34
N LYS A 118 16.41 -5.41 -5.92
CA LYS A 118 15.89 -4.63 -7.04
C LYS A 118 15.69 -5.51 -8.27
N VAL A 119 14.56 -5.34 -8.93
CA VAL A 119 14.17 -6.05 -10.16
C VAL A 119 14.19 -5.04 -11.31
N ALA A 120 15.04 -5.28 -12.29
CA ALA A 120 15.15 -4.45 -13.49
C ALA A 120 14.28 -4.99 -14.63
N GLY A 121 13.95 -4.13 -15.61
CA GLY A 121 13.24 -4.53 -16.81
C GLY A 121 11.73 -4.75 -16.64
N VAL A 122 11.15 -4.28 -15.53
CA VAL A 122 9.70 -4.34 -15.30
C VAL A 122 9.06 -3.03 -15.76
N PRO A 123 8.03 -3.06 -16.63
CA PRO A 123 7.26 -1.87 -16.98
C PRO A 123 6.57 -1.29 -15.75
N VAL A 124 6.72 0.01 -15.54
CA VAL A 124 6.10 0.76 -14.44
C VAL A 124 5.26 1.88 -15.03
N LYS A 125 4.02 1.99 -14.58
CA LYS A 125 3.14 3.12 -14.86
C LYS A 125 2.96 3.91 -13.57
N VAL A 126 3.19 5.24 -13.62
CA VAL A 126 2.92 6.17 -12.51
C VAL A 126 1.83 7.13 -12.97
N VAL A 127 0.74 7.21 -12.20
CA VAL A 127 -0.38 8.11 -12.43
C VAL A 127 -0.39 9.17 -11.33
N PHE A 128 -0.50 10.42 -11.72
CA PHE A 128 -0.64 11.55 -10.79
C PHE A 128 -2.09 11.99 -10.72
N THR A 129 -2.61 12.09 -9.52
CA THR A 129 -3.96 12.64 -9.26
C THR A 129 -3.84 13.82 -8.32
N ARG A 130 -4.73 14.80 -8.48
CA ARG A 130 -4.89 15.94 -7.58
C ARG A 130 -6.22 15.81 -6.85
N ARG A 131 -6.20 15.94 -5.53
CA ARG A 131 -7.43 15.99 -4.72
C ARG A 131 -8.07 17.35 -4.78
N GLN A 132 -9.35 17.35 -5.12
CA GLN A 132 -10.19 18.55 -5.15
C GLN A 132 -11.41 18.35 -4.27
N ASN A 133 -11.80 19.41 -3.53
CA ASN A 133 -13.05 19.43 -2.83
C ASN A 133 -14.09 20.13 -3.70
N LYS A 134 -15.09 19.38 -4.16
CA LYS A 134 -16.21 19.92 -4.96
C LYS A 134 -17.45 20.02 -4.08
N LEU A 135 -18.10 21.20 -4.15
CA LEU A 135 -19.41 21.38 -3.53
C LEU A 135 -20.47 20.75 -4.43
N ILE A 136 -21.13 19.72 -3.97
CA ILE A 136 -22.26 19.11 -4.65
C ILE A 136 -23.55 19.47 -3.92
N ARG A 137 -24.65 19.62 -4.68
CA ARG A 137 -25.99 19.80 -4.14
C ARG A 137 -26.76 18.51 -4.31
N GLU A 138 -27.15 17.92 -3.21
CA GLU A 138 -27.92 16.68 -3.17
C GLU A 138 -29.38 17.02 -2.79
N LYS A 139 -30.36 16.48 -3.55
CA LYS A 139 -31.76 16.69 -3.24
C LYS A 139 -32.14 15.78 -2.07
N SER A 140 -32.51 16.37 -0.96
CA SER A 140 -33.02 15.64 0.21
C SER A 140 -34.51 15.30 0.06
N ALA A 141 -34.98 14.32 0.83
CA ALA A 141 -36.42 14.05 0.94
C ALA A 141 -37.16 15.32 1.38
N GLY A 142 -38.13 15.79 0.59
CA GLY A 142 -38.89 17.01 0.88
C GLY A 142 -38.50 18.25 0.09
N SER A 143 -37.83 18.10 -1.08
CA SER A 143 -37.47 19.19 -2.01
C SER A 143 -36.41 20.18 -1.53
N ALA A 144 -35.81 19.98 -0.37
CA ALA A 144 -34.65 20.76 0.10
C ALA A 144 -33.36 20.27 -0.56
N TYR A 145 -32.45 21.21 -0.90
CA TYR A 145 -31.12 20.90 -1.38
C TYR A 145 -30.12 21.01 -0.23
N LEU A 146 -29.37 19.94 0.03
CA LEU A 146 -28.24 19.95 0.96
C LEU A 146 -26.95 20.11 0.16
N SER A 147 -26.12 21.06 0.57
CA SER A 147 -24.77 21.24 0.00
C SER A 147 -23.78 20.39 0.79
N LYS A 148 -23.03 19.54 0.07
CA LYS A 148 -22.03 18.65 0.65
C LYS A 148 -20.71 18.80 -0.10
N TYR A 149 -19.62 18.91 0.64
CA TYR A 149 -18.28 18.81 0.04
C TYR A 149 -17.90 17.35 -0.19
N VAL A 150 -17.49 17.04 -1.40
CA VAL A 150 -16.99 15.72 -1.79
C VAL A 150 -15.59 15.87 -2.33
N SER A 151 -14.65 15.09 -1.78
CA SER A 151 -13.29 15.00 -2.32
C SER A 151 -13.29 14.12 -3.57
N VAL A 152 -12.76 14.65 -4.66
CA VAL A 152 -12.62 13.95 -5.95
C VAL A 152 -11.15 13.98 -6.35
N ASP A 153 -10.60 12.82 -6.70
CA ASP A 153 -9.26 12.72 -7.25
C ASP A 153 -9.33 12.84 -8.78
N GLU A 154 -8.69 13.88 -9.33
CA GLU A 154 -8.61 14.16 -10.76
C GLU A 154 -7.25 13.75 -11.29
N GLN A 155 -7.20 12.93 -12.35
CA GLN A 155 -5.94 12.59 -13.00
C GLN A 155 -5.38 13.83 -13.71
N VAL A 156 -4.13 14.17 -13.42
CA VAL A 156 -3.45 15.36 -13.92
C VAL A 156 -2.17 15.04 -14.68
N GLY A 157 -1.75 13.79 -14.70
CA GLY A 157 -0.58 13.36 -15.45
C GLY A 157 -0.30 11.87 -15.28
N GLU A 158 0.55 11.37 -16.14
CA GLU A 158 1.07 10.01 -16.06
C GLU A 158 2.46 9.92 -16.68
N CYS A 159 3.24 8.94 -16.27
CA CYS A 159 4.43 8.53 -17.00
C CYS A 159 4.58 7.01 -17.01
N MET A 160 5.31 6.52 -17.99
CA MET A 160 5.67 5.11 -18.13
C MET A 160 7.19 5.00 -18.24
N GLY A 161 7.74 3.95 -17.67
CA GLY A 161 9.16 3.66 -17.75
C GLY A 161 9.46 2.21 -17.40
N MET A 162 10.74 1.87 -17.43
CA MET A 162 11.21 0.54 -17.04
C MET A 162 11.96 0.63 -15.72
N SER A 163 11.77 -0.32 -14.86
CA SER A 163 12.57 -0.44 -13.62
C SER A 163 14.03 -0.79 -13.96
N ALA A 164 14.94 -0.36 -13.10
CA ALA A 164 16.36 -0.64 -13.21
C ALA A 164 16.99 -0.96 -11.85
N THR A 165 18.28 -1.29 -11.84
CA THR A 165 19.05 -1.51 -10.60
C THR A 165 19.27 -0.22 -9.81
N ILE A 166 19.06 0.95 -10.45
CA ILE A 166 19.03 2.26 -9.80
C ILE A 166 17.61 2.82 -9.83
N PRO A 167 17.24 3.71 -8.89
CA PRO A 167 15.94 4.37 -8.93
C PRO A 167 15.72 5.09 -10.25
N GLN A 168 14.51 5.02 -10.78
CA GLN A 168 14.10 5.71 -11.99
C GLN A 168 13.22 6.90 -11.62
N THR A 169 13.22 7.93 -12.43
CA THR A 169 12.53 9.19 -12.16
C THR A 169 11.39 9.41 -13.13
N CYS A 170 10.25 9.76 -12.58
CA CYS A 170 9.08 10.23 -13.31
C CYS A 170 8.91 11.72 -13.04
N VAL A 171 8.88 12.54 -14.09
CA VAL A 171 8.75 14.00 -14.00
C VAL A 171 7.37 14.41 -14.51
N PHE A 172 6.71 15.32 -13.79
CA PHE A 172 5.48 15.98 -14.23
C PHE A 172 5.49 17.45 -13.79
N THR A 173 4.65 18.28 -14.42
CA THR A 173 4.53 19.69 -14.03
C THR A 173 3.11 19.91 -13.49
N PRO A 174 2.94 20.04 -12.16
CA PRO A 174 1.64 20.38 -11.58
C PRO A 174 1.22 21.79 -11.96
N ASP A 175 -0.02 21.97 -12.40
CA ASP A 175 -0.56 23.27 -12.81
C ASP A 175 -1.03 24.14 -11.63
N LYS A 176 -1.39 23.50 -10.51
CA LYS A 176 -1.98 24.14 -9.32
C LYS A 176 -1.40 23.60 -8.03
N SER A 177 -1.55 24.40 -6.95
CA SER A 177 -1.23 23.96 -5.60
C SER A 177 -2.24 22.92 -5.08
N GLY A 178 -1.88 22.20 -4.05
CA GLY A 178 -2.77 21.27 -3.34
C GLY A 178 -2.18 19.90 -3.04
N LEU A 179 -3.03 19.00 -2.61
CA LEU A 179 -2.67 17.63 -2.30
C LEU A 179 -2.68 16.78 -3.58
N TYR A 180 -1.55 16.16 -3.86
CA TYR A 180 -1.35 15.24 -4.97
C TYR A 180 -1.06 13.84 -4.45
N LYS A 181 -1.40 12.86 -5.27
CA LYS A 181 -1.10 11.45 -5.06
C LYS A 181 -0.44 10.90 -6.31
N ALA A 182 0.70 10.26 -6.18
CA ALA A 182 1.29 9.41 -7.20
C ALA A 182 0.93 7.96 -6.89
N THR A 183 0.40 7.25 -7.88
CA THR A 183 0.10 5.82 -7.79
C THR A 183 0.95 5.10 -8.83
N ALA A 184 1.86 4.24 -8.38
CA ALA A 184 2.66 3.40 -9.26
C ALA A 184 2.08 1.99 -9.35
N SER A 185 2.08 1.42 -10.53
CA SER A 185 1.64 0.04 -10.79
C SER A 185 2.62 -0.70 -11.68
N VAL A 186 2.71 -2.00 -11.47
CA VAL A 186 3.47 -2.95 -12.29
C VAL A 186 2.58 -4.14 -12.61
N ASP A 187 2.83 -4.78 -13.75
CA ASP A 187 2.08 -5.97 -14.14
C ASP A 187 2.36 -7.13 -13.16
N GLY A 188 1.29 -7.79 -12.71
CA GLY A 188 1.35 -8.86 -11.71
C GLY A 188 1.72 -8.41 -10.30
N GLY A 189 1.90 -7.10 -10.07
CA GLY A 189 2.22 -6.52 -8.76
C GLY A 189 1.05 -5.80 -8.11
N VAL A 190 1.30 -5.22 -6.95
CA VAL A 190 0.35 -4.37 -6.23
C VAL A 190 0.73 -2.92 -6.43
N ALA A 191 -0.28 -2.07 -6.69
CA ALA A 191 -0.08 -0.64 -6.82
C ALA A 191 0.29 -0.02 -5.46
N SER A 192 1.27 0.88 -5.48
CA SER A 192 1.68 1.67 -4.31
C SER A 192 1.42 3.14 -4.54
N ARG A 193 1.15 3.86 -3.45
CA ARG A 193 0.83 5.28 -3.48
C ARG A 193 1.81 6.09 -2.66
N LEU A 194 1.97 7.34 -3.07
CA LEU A 194 2.70 8.37 -2.36
C LEU A 194 1.89 9.67 -2.42
N SER A 195 1.57 10.24 -1.26
CA SER A 195 0.91 11.54 -1.19
C SER A 195 1.93 12.62 -0.88
N PHE A 196 1.82 13.76 -1.57
CA PHE A 196 2.70 14.91 -1.36
C PHE A 196 1.95 16.21 -1.63
N TYR A 197 2.47 17.31 -1.11
CA TYR A 197 1.88 18.63 -1.27
C TYR A 197 2.64 19.44 -2.32
N VAL A 198 1.89 20.13 -3.19
CA VAL A 198 2.43 21.06 -4.19
C VAL A 198 2.14 22.48 -3.71
N GLN A 199 3.18 23.27 -3.51
CA GLN A 199 3.09 24.66 -3.11
C GLN A 199 2.69 25.56 -4.29
N GLY A 200 2.02 26.69 -4.01
CA GLY A 200 1.67 27.70 -5.00
C GLY A 200 1.29 29.02 -4.36
N ALA A 201 1.11 30.04 -5.20
CA ALA A 201 0.71 31.38 -4.74
C ALA A 201 -0.69 31.40 -4.08
N ASP A 202 -1.49 30.38 -4.34
CA ASP A 202 -2.86 30.24 -3.79
C ASP A 202 -2.89 29.54 -2.42
N PHE A 203 -1.70 29.28 -1.85
CA PHE A 203 -1.61 28.67 -0.53
C PHE A 203 -1.99 29.68 0.57
N VAL A 204 -3.15 29.50 1.15
CA VAL A 204 -3.53 30.15 2.40
C VAL A 204 -3.15 29.22 3.53
N PRO A 205 -2.12 29.54 4.35
CA PRO A 205 -1.81 28.73 5.52
C PRO A 205 -3.02 28.74 6.45
N TRP A 206 -3.39 27.58 6.96
CA TRP A 206 -4.38 27.47 8.03
C TRP A 206 -3.77 28.11 9.29
N THR A 207 -4.28 29.27 9.68
CA THR A 207 -4.01 29.92 10.98
C THR A 207 -5.02 29.43 12.01
#